data_fd28545cabc6b50897ef689bf0e7f86a
#
_entry.id   fd28545cabc6b50897ef689bf0e7f86a
#
_cell.length_a   1.000
_cell.length_b   1.000
_cell.length_c   1.000
_cell.angle_alpha   90.00
_cell.angle_beta   90.00
_cell.angle_gamma   90.00
#
_symmetry.space_group_name_H-M   'P 1'
#
loop_
_entity.id
_entity.type
_entity.pdbx_description
1 polymer ?
#
loop_
_entity_poly.entity_id
_entity_poly.type
_entity_poly.pdbx_seq_one_letter_code
_entity_poly.pdbx_strand_id
1 'polypeptide(L)'
;MYHQFKELAGVDITKQPMEVGPTAHYVMGGVRVDPESQESTVPGLYAAGESATGLHGANRLGGNSLSDLVTFGRRAGLYASKSASSMDSWGQIGEEEIQEGISHMMAPLERKDGENPAAIVHDLREMMQEKVGIIRTRDQLLEALEDLEELRIRSKSCSPGGGVIYNPGWHQALELEAMIDVSKMCALAALEREETRGGHTRDDFPIPNHDSWGKV
;
A
#
# COMPACT_ATOMS: atom_id res chain seq x y z
N MET A 1 -1.01 -7.84 27.05
CA MET A 1 -0.89 -6.38 27.22
C MET A 1 -0.15 -5.97 28.50
N TYR A 2 -0.62 -6.27 29.74
CA TYR A 2 0.05 -5.82 30.97
C TYR A 2 1.56 -6.10 31.00
N HIS A 3 1.99 -7.35 30.81
CA HIS A 3 3.41 -7.73 30.80
C HIS A 3 4.20 -7.03 29.70
N GLN A 4 3.64 -6.90 28.52
CA GLN A 4 4.29 -6.21 27.39
C GLN A 4 4.59 -4.74 27.73
N PHE A 5 3.59 -4.00 28.23
CA PHE A 5 3.79 -2.60 28.57
C PHE A 5 4.77 -2.43 29.75
N LYS A 6 4.67 -3.30 30.74
CA LYS A 6 5.58 -3.26 31.89
C LYS A 6 7.02 -3.61 31.54
N GLU A 7 7.24 -4.62 30.72
CA GLU A 7 8.57 -5.08 30.34
C GLU A 7 9.23 -4.22 29.25
N LEU A 8 8.46 -3.78 28.25
CA LEU A 8 8.99 -3.05 27.10
C LEU A 8 8.99 -1.52 27.27
N ALA A 9 7.98 -0.97 27.94
CA ALA A 9 7.83 0.48 28.13
C ALA A 9 8.07 0.93 29.60
N GLY A 10 8.24 0.02 30.53
CA GLY A 10 8.36 0.35 31.96
C GLY A 10 7.05 0.86 32.60
N VAL A 11 5.92 0.77 31.89
CA VAL A 11 4.63 1.35 32.29
C VAL A 11 3.74 0.29 32.93
N ASP A 12 3.34 0.49 34.17
CA ASP A 12 2.32 -0.33 34.85
C ASP A 12 0.94 0.26 34.60
N ILE A 13 0.25 -0.22 33.55
CA ILE A 13 -1.07 0.25 33.11
C ILE A 13 -2.19 0.03 34.12
N THR A 14 -1.94 -0.67 35.25
CA THR A 14 -2.86 -0.79 36.36
C THR A 14 -2.73 0.34 37.37
N LYS A 15 -1.67 1.13 37.29
CA LYS A 15 -1.30 2.19 38.23
C LYS A 15 -1.21 3.58 37.60
N GLN A 16 -0.91 3.64 36.32
CA GLN A 16 -0.74 4.90 35.62
C GLN A 16 -1.30 4.81 34.19
N PRO A 17 -1.82 5.91 33.65
CA PRO A 17 -2.27 5.96 32.28
C PRO A 17 -1.08 5.84 31.32
N MET A 18 -1.36 5.34 30.14
CA MET A 18 -0.41 5.30 29.02
C MET A 18 -0.96 6.11 27.87
N GLU A 19 -0.11 6.90 27.24
CA GLU A 19 -0.48 7.62 26.04
C GLU A 19 -0.71 6.64 24.89
N VAL A 20 -1.84 6.79 24.20
CA VAL A 20 -2.22 6.00 23.03
C VAL A 20 -2.79 6.92 21.97
N GLY A 21 -2.54 6.62 20.71
CA GLY A 21 -3.07 7.35 19.57
C GLY A 21 -3.53 6.39 18.47
N PRO A 22 -4.51 6.82 17.65
CA PRO A 22 -4.86 6.06 16.46
C PRO A 22 -3.69 6.10 15.45
N THR A 23 -3.43 4.97 14.83
CA THR A 23 -2.44 4.85 13.75
C THR A 23 -3.07 4.16 12.55
N ALA A 24 -2.66 4.57 11.34
CA ALA A 24 -3.00 3.81 10.14
C ALA A 24 -2.35 2.42 10.25
N HIS A 25 -3.14 1.38 10.01
CA HIS A 25 -2.71 -0.01 10.17
C HIS A 25 -3.05 -0.90 8.98
N TYR A 26 -4.18 -0.67 8.32
CA TYR A 26 -4.71 -1.55 7.28
C TYR A 26 -5.35 -0.73 6.16
N VAL A 27 -5.02 -1.08 4.92
CA VAL A 27 -5.62 -0.50 3.72
C VAL A 27 -6.79 -1.38 3.26
N MET A 28 -8.01 -0.82 3.22
CA MET A 28 -9.21 -1.54 2.75
C MET A 28 -9.40 -1.49 1.23
N GLY A 29 -8.59 -0.72 0.54
CA GLY A 29 -8.51 -0.67 -0.92
C GLY A 29 -7.65 -1.79 -1.48
N GLY A 30 -7.46 -1.82 -2.80
CA GLY A 30 -6.58 -2.79 -3.45
C GLY A 30 -7.03 -3.14 -4.85
N VAL A 31 -6.50 -4.25 -5.38
CA VAL A 31 -6.85 -4.79 -6.69
C VAL A 31 -8.29 -5.28 -6.67
N ARG A 32 -9.09 -4.82 -7.64
CA ARG A 32 -10.45 -5.34 -7.83
C ARG A 32 -10.37 -6.76 -8.39
N VAL A 33 -11.02 -7.69 -7.70
CA VAL A 33 -11.02 -9.11 -8.06
C VAL A 33 -12.44 -9.67 -8.15
N ASP A 34 -12.60 -10.75 -8.89
CA ASP A 34 -13.81 -11.57 -8.85
C ASP A 34 -13.92 -12.24 -7.46
N PRO A 35 -15.08 -12.18 -6.80
CA PRO A 35 -15.22 -12.65 -5.42
C PRO A 35 -15.06 -14.17 -5.27
N GLU A 36 -15.24 -14.95 -6.32
CA GLU A 36 -15.09 -16.41 -6.27
C GLU A 36 -13.67 -16.85 -6.62
N SER A 37 -13.13 -16.37 -7.74
CA SER A 37 -11.81 -16.78 -8.24
C SER A 37 -10.64 -15.99 -7.66
N GLN A 38 -10.89 -14.77 -7.19
CA GLN A 38 -9.88 -13.79 -6.82
C GLN A 38 -9.00 -13.34 -8.00
N GLU A 39 -9.46 -13.55 -9.22
CA GLU A 39 -8.80 -13.07 -10.43
C GLU A 39 -9.16 -11.60 -10.67
N SER A 40 -8.17 -10.81 -11.06
CA SER A 40 -8.36 -9.40 -11.40
C SER A 40 -8.94 -9.26 -12.82
N THR A 41 -9.11 -8.01 -13.27
CA THR A 41 -9.48 -7.72 -14.67
C THR A 41 -8.35 -8.03 -15.66
N VAL A 42 -7.13 -8.25 -15.17
CA VAL A 42 -5.98 -8.70 -15.96
C VAL A 42 -5.93 -10.23 -15.89
N PRO A 43 -6.13 -10.96 -16.99
CA PRO A 43 -6.13 -12.41 -16.99
C PRO A 43 -4.84 -12.99 -16.43
N GLY A 44 -4.95 -13.98 -15.53
CA GLY A 44 -3.82 -14.61 -14.87
C GLY A 44 -3.24 -13.86 -13.67
N LEU A 45 -3.73 -12.65 -13.36
CA LEU A 45 -3.36 -11.89 -12.17
C LEU A 45 -4.39 -12.08 -11.07
N TYR A 46 -3.98 -12.66 -9.96
CA TYR A 46 -4.80 -12.92 -8.78
C TYR A 46 -4.34 -12.07 -7.60
N ALA A 47 -5.29 -11.62 -6.76
CA ALA A 47 -4.97 -10.92 -5.53
C ALA A 47 -5.90 -11.38 -4.39
N ALA A 48 -5.38 -11.42 -3.16
CA ALA A 48 -6.13 -11.79 -1.98
C ALA A 48 -5.58 -11.08 -0.73
N GLY A 49 -6.35 -11.06 0.34
CA GLY A 49 -5.97 -10.37 1.58
C GLY A 49 -5.96 -8.85 1.39
N GLU A 50 -5.06 -8.16 2.09
CA GLU A 50 -4.98 -6.71 2.06
C GLU A 50 -4.68 -6.13 0.67
N SER A 51 -4.11 -6.92 -0.24
CA SER A 51 -3.88 -6.51 -1.63
C SER A 51 -5.13 -6.48 -2.49
N ALA A 52 -6.24 -7.10 -2.06
CA ALA A 52 -7.51 -7.13 -2.77
C ALA A 52 -8.54 -6.22 -2.11
N THR A 53 -9.46 -5.66 -2.92
CA THR A 53 -10.53 -4.77 -2.41
C THR A 53 -11.88 -5.47 -2.33
N GLY A 54 -12.80 -4.87 -1.57
CA GLY A 54 -14.24 -5.20 -1.59
C GLY A 54 -14.73 -6.02 -0.40
N LEU A 55 -13.87 -6.67 0.36
CA LEU A 55 -14.29 -7.56 1.45
C LEU A 55 -14.69 -6.81 2.73
N HIS A 56 -13.97 -5.77 3.09
CA HIS A 56 -14.07 -5.12 4.40
C HIS A 56 -14.89 -3.83 4.44
N GLY A 57 -15.42 -3.39 3.31
CA GLY A 57 -16.16 -2.13 3.21
C GLY A 57 -15.31 -0.94 3.67
N ALA A 58 -15.91 -0.07 4.47
CA ALA A 58 -15.26 1.16 4.91
C ALA A 58 -14.31 0.98 6.09
N ASN A 59 -14.32 -0.16 6.78
CA ASN A 59 -13.35 -0.49 7.83
C ASN A 59 -13.36 -1.98 8.16
N ARG A 60 -12.19 -2.55 8.30
CA ARG A 60 -12.00 -3.95 8.68
C ARG A 60 -12.23 -4.16 10.18
N LEU A 61 -13.03 -5.14 10.54
CA LEU A 61 -13.17 -5.58 11.92
C LEU A 61 -11.91 -6.30 12.42
N GLY A 62 -11.62 -6.13 13.71
CA GLY A 62 -10.48 -6.77 14.36
C GLY A 62 -10.49 -8.29 14.17
N GLY A 63 -9.32 -8.87 13.84
CA GLY A 63 -9.16 -10.31 13.59
C GLY A 63 -9.49 -10.77 12.16
N ASN A 64 -10.34 -10.07 11.43
CA ASN A 64 -10.80 -10.50 10.09
C ASN A 64 -9.72 -10.49 9.01
N SER A 65 -8.60 -9.78 9.22
CA SER A 65 -7.47 -9.83 8.28
C SER A 65 -6.92 -11.26 8.11
N LEU A 66 -6.69 -11.96 9.21
CA LEU A 66 -6.18 -13.34 9.16
C LEU A 66 -7.18 -14.31 8.52
N SER A 67 -8.47 -14.14 8.79
CA SER A 67 -9.54 -14.94 8.17
C SER A 67 -9.61 -14.72 6.66
N ASP A 68 -9.44 -13.46 6.23
CA ASP A 68 -9.34 -13.07 4.83
C ASP A 68 -8.14 -13.75 4.15
N LEU A 69 -6.94 -13.57 4.69
CA LEU A 69 -5.71 -14.15 4.16
C LEU A 69 -5.83 -15.66 3.93
N VAL A 70 -6.34 -16.40 4.91
CA VAL A 70 -6.47 -17.85 4.82
C VAL A 70 -7.55 -18.27 3.81
N THR A 71 -8.71 -17.61 3.84
CA THR A 71 -9.86 -17.98 3.01
C THR A 71 -9.64 -17.62 1.55
N PHE A 72 -9.35 -16.36 1.28
CA PHE A 72 -9.26 -15.85 -0.08
C PHE A 72 -7.89 -16.13 -0.72
N GLY A 73 -6.81 -16.20 0.08
CA GLY A 73 -5.52 -16.69 -0.40
C GLY A 73 -5.60 -18.13 -0.88
N ARG A 74 -6.35 -18.99 -0.17
CA ARG A 74 -6.62 -20.37 -0.63
C ARG A 74 -7.42 -20.37 -1.95
N ARG A 75 -8.46 -19.53 -2.08
CA ARG A 75 -9.24 -19.42 -3.32
C ARG A 75 -8.35 -18.98 -4.49
N ALA A 76 -7.63 -17.87 -4.33
CA ALA A 76 -6.70 -17.37 -5.33
C ALA A 76 -5.72 -18.47 -5.80
N GLY A 77 -5.09 -19.17 -4.86
CA GLY A 77 -4.16 -20.26 -5.17
C GLY A 77 -4.81 -21.43 -5.93
N LEU A 78 -6.04 -21.81 -5.58
CA LEU A 78 -6.77 -22.87 -6.28
C LEU A 78 -7.12 -22.48 -7.71
N TYR A 79 -7.62 -21.26 -7.93
CA TYR A 79 -8.00 -20.80 -9.27
C TYR A 79 -6.77 -20.52 -10.13
N ALA A 80 -5.72 -19.91 -9.57
CA ALA A 80 -4.44 -19.72 -10.27
C ALA A 80 -3.82 -21.07 -10.69
N SER A 81 -3.86 -22.08 -9.82
CA SER A 81 -3.38 -23.42 -10.14
C SER A 81 -4.18 -24.09 -11.26
N LYS A 82 -5.51 -23.96 -11.23
CA LYS A 82 -6.38 -24.45 -12.30
C LYS A 82 -6.09 -23.77 -13.64
N SER A 83 -5.98 -22.43 -13.61
CA SER A 83 -5.64 -21.65 -14.79
C SER A 83 -4.30 -22.06 -15.38
N ALA A 84 -3.26 -22.14 -14.55
CA ALA A 84 -1.94 -22.60 -14.97
C ALA A 84 -1.96 -24.03 -15.56
N SER A 85 -2.74 -24.94 -14.95
CA SER A 85 -2.85 -26.33 -15.43
C SER A 85 -3.62 -26.46 -16.74
N SER A 86 -4.42 -25.46 -17.11
CA SER A 86 -5.18 -25.45 -18.38
C SER A 86 -4.44 -24.78 -19.53
N MET A 87 -3.26 -24.22 -19.28
CA MET A 87 -2.45 -23.58 -20.31
C MET A 87 -1.66 -24.65 -21.11
N ASP A 88 -1.80 -24.62 -22.41
CA ASP A 88 -1.04 -25.53 -23.30
C ASP A 88 0.46 -25.18 -23.36
N SER A 89 0.80 -23.91 -23.17
CA SER A 89 2.19 -23.43 -23.13
C SER A 89 2.28 -22.15 -22.30
N TRP A 90 3.45 -21.93 -21.71
CA TRP A 90 3.83 -20.63 -21.16
C TRP A 90 4.24 -19.71 -22.30
N GLY A 91 3.84 -18.43 -22.21
CA GLY A 91 4.32 -17.41 -23.14
C GLY A 91 5.85 -17.35 -23.16
N GLN A 92 6.41 -17.01 -24.31
CA GLN A 92 7.84 -16.75 -24.39
C GLN A 92 8.12 -15.32 -23.94
N ILE A 93 9.07 -15.16 -23.04
CA ILE A 93 9.59 -13.85 -22.67
C ILE A 93 10.71 -13.53 -23.64
N GLY A 94 10.65 -12.35 -24.28
CA GLY A 94 11.68 -11.87 -25.20
C GLY A 94 12.97 -11.54 -24.44
N GLU A 95 14.11 -11.73 -25.11
CA GLU A 95 15.41 -11.35 -24.53
C GLU A 95 15.46 -9.84 -24.23
N GLU A 96 14.81 -9.01 -25.04
CA GLU A 96 14.71 -7.57 -24.85
C GLU A 96 13.99 -7.21 -23.54
N GLU A 97 12.87 -7.87 -23.25
CA GLU A 97 12.11 -7.68 -21.98
C GLU A 97 12.96 -8.08 -20.76
N ILE A 98 13.76 -9.15 -20.89
CA ILE A 98 14.67 -9.57 -19.83
C ILE A 98 15.73 -8.50 -19.58
N GLN A 99 16.35 -7.98 -20.65
CA GLN A 99 17.39 -6.96 -20.54
C GLN A 99 16.85 -5.63 -20.01
N GLU A 100 15.63 -5.24 -20.39
CA GLU A 100 14.95 -4.08 -19.82
C GLU A 100 14.71 -4.24 -18.31
N GLY A 101 14.22 -5.40 -17.89
CA GLY A 101 14.03 -5.71 -16.46
C GLY A 101 15.34 -5.65 -15.67
N ILE A 102 16.42 -6.24 -16.19
CA ILE A 102 17.75 -6.18 -15.56
C ILE A 102 18.22 -4.73 -15.47
N SER A 103 18.11 -3.97 -16.57
CA SER A 103 18.53 -2.57 -16.62
C SER A 103 17.75 -1.72 -15.60
N HIS A 104 16.45 -1.92 -15.50
CA HIS A 104 15.61 -1.23 -14.51
C HIS A 104 16.08 -1.53 -13.08
N MET A 105 16.32 -2.79 -12.75
CA MET A 105 16.77 -3.21 -11.43
C MET A 105 18.17 -2.68 -11.07
N MET A 106 19.09 -2.61 -12.05
CA MET A 106 20.47 -2.19 -11.81
C MET A 106 20.65 -0.67 -11.83
N ALA A 107 19.79 0.06 -12.54
CA ALA A 107 19.91 1.51 -12.72
C ALA A 107 20.16 2.32 -11.43
N PRO A 108 19.51 2.05 -10.29
CA PRO A 108 19.80 2.79 -9.05
C PRO A 108 21.22 2.62 -8.55
N LEU A 109 21.83 1.45 -8.74
CA LEU A 109 23.21 1.16 -8.31
C LEU A 109 24.28 1.77 -9.25
N GLU A 110 23.94 1.98 -10.52
CA GLU A 110 24.85 2.55 -11.51
C GLU A 110 24.98 4.07 -11.37
N ARG A 111 24.05 4.72 -10.68
CA ARG A 111 24.07 6.16 -10.41
C ARG A 111 25.14 6.47 -9.38
N LYS A 112 26.07 7.36 -9.73
CA LYS A 112 27.15 7.78 -8.84
C LYS A 112 26.71 8.87 -7.86
N ASP A 113 25.81 9.73 -8.32
CA ASP A 113 25.27 10.87 -7.57
C ASP A 113 23.76 10.78 -7.61
N GLY A 114 23.12 11.03 -6.47
CA GLY A 114 21.69 11.00 -6.33
C GLY A 114 21.27 11.09 -4.87
N GLU A 115 20.03 11.39 -4.63
CA GLU A 115 19.48 11.44 -3.29
C GLU A 115 19.38 10.03 -2.69
N ASN A 116 19.61 9.93 -1.39
CA ASN A 116 19.44 8.66 -0.69
C ASN A 116 17.96 8.25 -0.68
N PRO A 117 17.59 7.04 -1.17
CA PRO A 117 16.19 6.60 -1.18
C PRO A 117 15.53 6.63 0.20
N ALA A 118 16.28 6.43 1.28
CA ALA A 118 15.73 6.51 2.64
C ALA A 118 15.24 7.93 3.00
N ALA A 119 15.85 8.99 2.46
CA ALA A 119 15.36 10.35 2.65
C ALA A 119 14.02 10.57 1.95
N ILE A 120 13.89 10.08 0.71
CA ILE A 120 12.64 10.16 -0.06
C ILE A 120 11.52 9.36 0.63
N VAL A 121 11.83 8.17 1.15
CA VAL A 121 10.88 7.35 1.93
C VAL A 121 10.44 8.09 3.20
N HIS A 122 11.36 8.78 3.86
CA HIS A 122 11.04 9.59 5.04
C HIS A 122 10.05 10.70 4.67
N ASP A 123 10.36 11.50 3.65
CA ASP A 123 9.51 12.59 3.20
C ASP A 123 8.12 12.10 2.74
N LEU A 124 8.07 10.97 2.03
CA LEU A 124 6.82 10.32 1.65
C LEU A 124 5.96 9.97 2.87
N ARG A 125 6.56 9.42 3.91
CA ARG A 125 5.85 9.04 5.14
C ARG A 125 5.32 10.25 5.90
N GLU A 126 6.13 11.29 6.04
CA GLU A 126 5.73 12.55 6.68
C GLU A 126 4.57 13.19 5.92
N MET A 127 4.70 13.36 4.62
CA MET A 127 3.65 13.92 3.76
C MET A 127 2.36 13.10 3.85
N MET A 128 2.44 11.78 3.75
CA MET A 128 1.26 10.91 3.86
C MET A 128 0.61 10.99 5.24
N GLN A 129 1.40 11.09 6.31
CA GLN A 129 0.88 11.27 7.67
C GLN A 129 0.15 12.60 7.84
N GLU A 130 0.70 13.68 7.31
CA GLU A 130 0.17 15.03 7.47
C GLU A 130 -1.05 15.30 6.58
N LYS A 131 -1.00 14.88 5.31
CA LYS A 131 -1.98 15.28 4.29
C LYS A 131 -2.98 14.17 3.92
N VAL A 132 -2.62 12.89 4.06
CA VAL A 132 -3.45 11.73 3.71
C VAL A 132 -3.75 10.85 4.91
N GLY A 133 -3.43 11.31 6.11
CA GLY A 133 -3.61 10.59 7.37
C GLY A 133 -5.07 10.28 7.72
N ILE A 134 -5.34 10.10 9.01
CA ILE A 134 -6.66 9.63 9.50
C ILE A 134 -7.75 10.67 9.24
N ILE A 135 -7.45 11.97 9.45
CA ILE A 135 -8.35 13.10 9.22
C ILE A 135 -7.79 13.92 8.07
N ARG A 136 -8.60 14.19 7.08
CA ARG A 136 -8.16 14.81 5.84
C ARG A 136 -9.20 15.77 5.26
N THR A 137 -8.75 16.71 4.45
CA THR A 137 -9.59 17.65 3.69
C THR A 137 -9.27 17.58 2.21
N ARG A 138 -10.14 18.14 1.37
CA ARG A 138 -9.91 18.23 -0.07
C ARG A 138 -8.57 18.92 -0.38
N ASP A 139 -8.31 20.06 0.27
CA ASP A 139 -7.12 20.86 -0.01
C ASP A 139 -5.84 20.09 0.33
N GLN A 140 -5.78 19.44 1.50
CA GLN A 140 -4.67 18.58 1.88
C GLN A 140 -4.44 17.43 0.88
N LEU A 141 -5.52 16.80 0.38
CA LEU A 141 -5.41 15.72 -0.58
C LEU A 141 -4.91 16.19 -1.95
N LEU A 142 -5.31 17.40 -2.39
CA LEU A 142 -4.79 17.99 -3.63
C LEU A 142 -3.31 18.34 -3.51
N GLU A 143 -2.90 18.98 -2.41
CA GLU A 143 -1.48 19.24 -2.13
C GLU A 143 -0.66 17.93 -2.07
N ALA A 144 -1.20 16.88 -1.45
CA ALA A 144 -0.52 15.58 -1.40
C ALA A 144 -0.27 15.00 -2.80
N LEU A 145 -1.21 15.18 -3.73
CA LEU A 145 -1.04 14.72 -5.10
C LEU A 145 0.06 15.48 -5.84
N GLU A 146 0.24 16.78 -5.55
CA GLU A 146 1.35 17.57 -6.08
C GLU A 146 2.69 17.11 -5.49
N ASP A 147 2.76 16.94 -4.17
CA ASP A 147 3.97 16.44 -3.49
C ASP A 147 4.37 15.05 -3.99
N LEU A 148 3.41 14.17 -4.27
CA LEU A 148 3.67 12.83 -4.81
C LEU A 148 4.32 12.88 -6.21
N GLU A 149 3.97 13.85 -7.05
CA GLU A 149 4.64 14.02 -8.35
C GLU A 149 6.08 14.53 -8.16
N GLU A 150 6.34 15.41 -7.19
CA GLU A 150 7.71 15.83 -6.86
C GLU A 150 8.54 14.65 -6.36
N LEU A 151 8.00 13.87 -5.41
CA LEU A 151 8.65 12.66 -4.90
C LEU A 151 8.93 11.63 -6.01
N ARG A 152 8.04 11.52 -6.99
CA ARG A 152 8.24 10.67 -8.17
C ARG A 152 9.41 11.13 -9.04
N ILE A 153 9.58 12.43 -9.21
CA ILE A 153 10.72 12.98 -9.95
C ILE A 153 12.02 12.67 -9.19
N ARG A 154 12.05 12.89 -7.89
CA ARG A 154 13.21 12.60 -7.02
C ARG A 154 13.56 11.11 -7.03
N SER A 155 12.56 10.22 -6.96
CA SER A 155 12.79 8.77 -6.95
C SER A 155 13.52 8.25 -8.20
N LYS A 156 13.24 8.84 -9.36
CA LYS A 156 13.89 8.47 -10.62
C LYS A 156 15.39 8.72 -10.65
N SER A 157 15.88 9.64 -9.82
CA SER A 157 17.29 10.01 -9.74
C SER A 157 17.98 9.56 -8.45
N CYS A 158 17.30 8.82 -7.58
CA CYS A 158 17.88 8.38 -6.32
C CYS A 158 19.04 7.39 -6.53
N SER A 159 20.00 7.40 -5.62
CA SER A 159 21.14 6.49 -5.61
C SER A 159 21.35 5.93 -4.19
N PRO A 160 21.21 4.62 -4.01
CA PRO A 160 21.45 3.98 -2.72
C PRO A 160 22.93 3.88 -2.35
N GLY A 161 23.83 4.03 -3.33
CA GLY A 161 25.25 3.68 -3.17
C GLY A 161 25.46 2.19 -2.89
N GLY A 162 26.72 1.80 -2.62
CA GLY A 162 27.06 0.42 -2.28
C GLY A 162 27.01 -0.55 -3.46
N GLY A 163 26.88 -1.85 -3.14
CA GLY A 163 26.81 -2.95 -4.11
C GLY A 163 25.52 -3.74 -4.01
N VAL A 164 25.46 -4.87 -4.68
CA VAL A 164 24.26 -5.75 -4.74
C VAL A 164 24.06 -6.60 -3.49
N ILE A 165 25.09 -6.75 -2.64
CA ILE A 165 25.04 -7.67 -1.49
C ILE A 165 24.66 -6.88 -0.23
N TYR A 166 23.61 -7.32 0.46
CA TYR A 166 23.10 -6.72 1.71
C TYR A 166 22.85 -5.21 1.61
N ASN A 167 22.26 -4.76 0.50
CA ASN A 167 21.96 -3.34 0.26
C ASN A 167 20.47 -3.03 0.41
N PRO A 168 19.98 -2.69 1.61
CA PRO A 168 18.59 -2.33 1.83
C PRO A 168 18.18 -1.04 1.10
N GLY A 169 19.14 -0.12 0.87
CA GLY A 169 18.90 1.10 0.09
C GLY A 169 18.56 0.81 -1.37
N TRP A 170 19.15 -0.23 -1.95
CA TRP A 170 18.80 -0.68 -3.30
C TRP A 170 17.36 -1.18 -3.37
N HIS A 171 16.94 -2.01 -2.40
CA HIS A 171 15.54 -2.45 -2.31
C HIS A 171 14.59 -1.27 -2.14
N GLN A 172 14.92 -0.31 -1.27
CA GLN A 172 14.12 0.91 -1.11
C GLN A 172 14.01 1.72 -2.40
N ALA A 173 15.10 1.83 -3.18
CA ALA A 173 15.09 2.53 -4.45
C ALA A 173 14.15 1.88 -5.46
N LEU A 174 14.09 0.54 -5.49
CA LEU A 174 13.18 -0.22 -6.36
C LEU A 174 11.71 -0.14 -5.89
N GLU A 175 11.50 -0.13 -4.58
CA GLU A 175 10.16 -0.09 -3.98
C GLU A 175 9.52 1.31 -4.03
N LEU A 176 10.33 2.38 -4.12
CA LEU A 176 9.84 3.76 -4.09
C LEU A 176 8.77 4.06 -5.14
N GLU A 177 8.92 3.55 -6.35
CA GLU A 177 7.94 3.76 -7.41
C GLU A 177 6.57 3.17 -7.04
N ALA A 178 6.56 1.93 -6.56
CA ALA A 178 5.35 1.26 -6.11
C ALA A 178 4.74 1.94 -4.86
N MET A 179 5.59 2.40 -3.92
CA MET A 179 5.13 3.14 -2.74
C MET A 179 4.43 4.44 -3.13
N ILE A 180 4.98 5.20 -4.08
CA ILE A 180 4.39 6.44 -4.58
C ILE A 180 3.09 6.16 -5.34
N ASP A 181 3.03 5.09 -6.14
CA ASP A 181 1.81 4.70 -6.86
C ASP A 181 0.67 4.34 -5.90
N VAL A 182 0.95 3.51 -4.90
CA VAL A 182 -0.05 3.15 -3.88
C VAL A 182 -0.50 4.38 -3.08
N SER A 183 0.42 5.26 -2.71
CA SER A 183 0.11 6.52 -2.02
C SER A 183 -0.80 7.42 -2.86
N LYS A 184 -0.54 7.53 -4.15
CA LYS A 184 -1.37 8.28 -5.10
C LYS A 184 -2.77 7.67 -5.22
N MET A 185 -2.88 6.34 -5.31
CA MET A 185 -4.17 5.65 -5.33
C MET A 185 -4.97 5.92 -4.04
N CYS A 186 -4.32 5.89 -2.87
CA CYS A 186 -4.95 6.22 -1.60
C CYS A 186 -5.46 7.67 -1.56
N ALA A 187 -4.64 8.64 -2.00
CA ALA A 187 -5.02 10.04 -2.03
C ALA A 187 -6.19 10.31 -2.99
N LEU A 188 -6.15 9.74 -4.21
CA LEU A 188 -7.21 9.87 -5.20
C LEU A 188 -8.51 9.25 -4.73
N ALA A 189 -8.48 8.04 -4.17
CA ALA A 189 -9.66 7.37 -3.64
C ALA A 189 -10.28 8.14 -2.47
N ALA A 190 -9.44 8.73 -1.61
CA ALA A 190 -9.89 9.56 -0.51
C ALA A 190 -10.47 10.91 -0.97
N LEU A 191 -9.92 11.48 -2.02
CA LEU A 191 -10.40 12.73 -2.63
C LEU A 191 -11.78 12.54 -3.27
N GLU A 192 -11.96 11.44 -4.00
CA GLU A 192 -13.21 11.07 -4.68
C GLU A 192 -14.34 10.78 -3.68
N ARG A 193 -14.01 10.17 -2.53
CA ARG A 193 -15.00 9.78 -1.53
C ARG A 193 -15.39 10.95 -0.63
N GLU A 194 -16.43 11.68 -1.02
CA GLU A 194 -16.95 12.86 -0.32
C GLU A 194 -17.94 12.47 0.79
N GLU A 195 -17.44 11.77 1.80
CA GLU A 195 -18.16 11.40 3.01
C GLU A 195 -17.19 11.03 4.13
N THR A 196 -17.68 10.89 5.36
CA THR A 196 -17.00 10.22 6.48
C THR A 196 -17.65 8.89 6.76
N ARG A 197 -16.86 7.77 6.74
CA ARG A 197 -17.38 6.42 7.00
C ARG A 197 -16.26 5.45 7.40
N GLY A 198 -16.46 4.75 8.51
CA GLY A 198 -15.50 3.73 8.98
C GLY A 198 -14.13 4.33 9.29
N GLY A 199 -13.09 3.86 8.61
CA GLY A 199 -11.73 4.39 8.74
C GLY A 199 -11.44 5.63 7.89
N HIS A 200 -12.38 6.06 7.04
CA HIS A 200 -12.25 7.24 6.18
C HIS A 200 -12.92 8.45 6.83
N THR A 201 -12.14 9.46 7.19
CA THR A 201 -12.62 10.69 7.82
C THR A 201 -12.27 11.90 6.97
N ARG A 202 -13.31 12.65 6.58
CA ARG A 202 -13.24 13.91 5.83
C ARG A 202 -13.83 15.04 6.67
N ASP A 203 -13.00 15.98 7.14
CA ASP A 203 -13.49 17.14 7.91
C ASP A 203 -14.43 18.04 7.10
N ASP A 204 -14.17 18.12 5.80
CA ASP A 204 -15.02 18.87 4.85
C ASP A 204 -16.31 18.12 4.45
N PHE A 205 -16.41 16.81 4.72
CA PHE A 205 -17.59 15.98 4.51
C PHE A 205 -17.83 15.07 5.72
N PRO A 206 -18.22 15.62 6.88
CA PRO A 206 -18.22 14.88 8.16
C PRO A 206 -19.37 13.86 8.29
N ILE A 207 -20.30 13.79 7.35
CA ILE A 207 -21.51 12.96 7.41
C ILE A 207 -21.44 11.83 6.37
N PRO A 208 -21.90 10.59 6.70
CA PRO A 208 -22.02 9.52 5.72
C PRO A 208 -23.02 9.87 4.61
N ASN A 209 -22.65 9.63 3.37
CA ASN A 209 -23.50 9.82 2.18
C ASN A 209 -24.01 8.46 1.69
N HIS A 210 -25.19 8.07 2.20
CA HIS A 210 -25.79 6.77 1.87
C HIS A 210 -26.29 6.68 0.44
N ASP A 211 -26.66 7.80 -0.18
CA ASP A 211 -27.20 7.82 -1.53
C ASP A 211 -26.11 7.48 -2.57
N SER A 212 -24.93 8.07 -2.41
CA SER A 212 -23.81 7.86 -3.33
C SER A 212 -22.94 6.66 -2.95
N TRP A 213 -22.69 6.44 -1.65
CA TRP A 213 -21.67 5.50 -1.15
C TRP A 213 -22.22 4.33 -0.30
N GLY A 214 -23.53 4.28 -0.07
CA GLY A 214 -24.13 3.26 0.80
C GLY A 214 -24.12 1.84 0.23
N LYS A 215 -23.82 1.68 -1.06
CA LYS A 215 -23.82 0.38 -1.77
C LYS A 215 -22.47 0.03 -2.39
N VAL A 216 -21.42 0.74 -2.01
CA VAL A 216 -20.07 0.53 -2.53
C VAL A 216 -19.24 -0.16 -1.47
#